data_2ed221111574bfced8804a8d7c36dcae
#
_entry.id   2ed221111574bfced8804a8d7c36dcae
#
_cell.length_a   1.000
_cell.length_b   1.000
_cell.length_c   1.000
_cell.angle_alpha   90.00
_cell.angle_beta   90.00
_cell.angle_gamma   90.00
#
_symmetry.space_group_name_H-M   'P 1'
#
loop_
_entity.id
_entity.type
_entity.pdbx_description
1 polymer ?
#
loop_
_entity_poly.entity_id
_entity_poly.type
_entity_poly.pdbx_seq_one_letter_code
_entity_poly.pdbx_strand_id
1 'polypeptide(L)'
;MTSPALDTLLARIVESGLLEEPLAENGLVYGRASIDAAGTVVNVNVDPELEDEDEQGDDVDHDALIAAVSRILSVGESRWRAIIDEVAADIDDAVDDEPVVEQIDLRDDLEATSVVVFADAVLLAFLAPKQFPDSRILVQLDEDLEVDGVEVRELDGSETIAFDTLDDLLDHISGPDESAAPA
;
A
#
# COMPACT_ATOMS: atom_id res chain seq x y z
N MET A 1 -4.27 -23.78 -3.47
CA MET A 1 -4.66 -24.13 -2.09
C MET A 1 -4.35 -22.94 -1.22
N THR A 2 -5.34 -22.42 -0.54
CA THR A 2 -5.12 -21.36 0.45
C THR A 2 -4.49 -21.93 1.71
N SER A 3 -3.56 -21.20 2.31
CA SER A 3 -2.96 -21.59 3.59
C SER A 3 -4.03 -21.53 4.71
N PRO A 4 -4.01 -22.44 5.71
CA PRO A 4 -4.92 -22.38 6.85
C PRO A 4 -4.86 -21.04 7.61
N ALA A 5 -3.70 -20.41 7.65
CA ALA A 5 -3.53 -19.07 8.23
C ALA A 5 -4.30 -18.00 7.44
N LEU A 6 -4.24 -18.09 6.11
CA LEU A 6 -4.95 -17.18 5.23
C LEU A 6 -6.47 -17.35 5.31
N ASP A 7 -6.95 -18.60 5.39
CA ASP A 7 -8.38 -18.90 5.59
C ASP A 7 -8.88 -18.36 6.94
N THR A 8 -8.05 -18.45 7.98
CA THR A 8 -8.35 -17.89 9.31
C THR A 8 -8.40 -16.35 9.26
N LEU A 9 -7.42 -15.73 8.60
CA LEU A 9 -7.39 -14.29 8.43
C LEU A 9 -8.63 -13.79 7.66
N LEU A 10 -8.96 -14.43 6.54
CA LEU A 10 -10.16 -14.12 5.77
C LEU A 10 -11.44 -14.23 6.62
N ALA A 11 -11.60 -15.31 7.38
CA ALA A 11 -12.76 -15.50 8.25
C ALA A 11 -12.90 -14.37 9.28
N ARG A 12 -11.78 -13.96 9.90
CA ARG A 12 -11.76 -12.86 10.86
C ARG A 12 -12.07 -11.51 10.23
N ILE A 13 -11.54 -11.24 9.02
CA ILE A 13 -11.84 -10.02 8.27
C ILE A 13 -13.33 -9.97 7.90
N VAL A 14 -13.91 -11.08 7.45
CA VAL A 14 -15.35 -11.17 7.19
C VAL A 14 -16.16 -10.90 8.46
N GLU A 15 -15.77 -11.49 9.59
CA GLU A 15 -16.46 -11.29 10.87
C GLU A 15 -16.34 -9.84 11.37
N SER A 16 -15.22 -9.20 11.13
CA SER A 16 -15.01 -7.80 11.53
C SER A 16 -15.83 -6.80 10.71
N GLY A 17 -16.19 -7.15 9.48
CA GLY A 17 -16.90 -6.27 8.56
C GLY A 17 -16.09 -5.06 8.08
N LEU A 18 -14.76 -5.10 8.21
CA LEU A 18 -13.88 -3.99 7.85
C LEU A 18 -13.72 -3.81 6.35
N LEU A 19 -13.78 -4.91 5.58
CA LEU A 19 -13.65 -4.89 4.13
C LEU A 19 -14.94 -5.31 3.44
N GLU A 20 -15.21 -4.71 2.30
CA GLU A 20 -16.27 -5.13 1.39
C GLU A 20 -15.79 -6.25 0.48
N GLU A 21 -16.57 -7.33 0.40
CA GLU A 21 -16.31 -8.50 -0.45
C GLU A 21 -14.87 -9.04 -0.33
N PRO A 22 -14.38 -9.32 0.90
CA PRO A 22 -13.00 -9.77 1.07
C PRO A 22 -12.80 -11.16 0.44
N LEU A 23 -11.66 -11.32 -0.22
CA LEU A 23 -11.22 -12.55 -0.89
C LEU A 23 -9.79 -12.87 -0.47
N ALA A 24 -9.46 -14.16 -0.42
CA ALA A 24 -8.12 -14.64 -0.19
C ALA A 24 -7.54 -15.25 -1.45
N GLU A 25 -6.47 -14.70 -1.96
CA GLU A 25 -5.77 -15.18 -3.15
C GLU A 25 -4.30 -14.75 -3.11
N ASN A 26 -3.42 -15.58 -3.66
CA ASN A 26 -1.97 -15.31 -3.78
C ASN A 26 -1.27 -14.93 -2.45
N GLY A 27 -1.69 -15.52 -1.34
CA GLY A 27 -1.10 -15.25 -0.03
C GLY A 27 -1.64 -14.03 0.70
N LEU A 28 -2.56 -13.29 0.10
CA LEU A 28 -3.13 -12.06 0.64
C LEU A 28 -4.64 -12.19 0.88
N VAL A 29 -5.17 -11.38 1.79
CA VAL A 29 -6.60 -11.07 1.84
C VAL A 29 -6.80 -9.67 1.31
N TYR A 30 -7.63 -9.52 0.30
CA TYR A 30 -7.93 -8.22 -0.30
C TYR A 30 -9.42 -7.95 -0.37
N GLY A 31 -9.77 -6.69 -0.39
CA GLY A 31 -11.12 -6.20 -0.50
C GLY A 31 -11.13 -4.69 -0.72
N ARG A 32 -12.29 -4.09 -0.58
CA ARG A 32 -12.43 -2.62 -0.65
C ARG A 32 -12.90 -2.07 0.68
N ALA A 33 -12.49 -0.87 0.99
CA ALA A 33 -12.98 -0.15 2.15
C ALA A 33 -12.89 1.36 1.94
N SER A 34 -13.64 2.10 2.73
CA SER A 34 -13.55 3.56 2.78
C SER A 34 -12.59 3.99 3.87
N ILE A 35 -11.70 4.94 3.54
CA ILE A 35 -10.98 5.71 4.56
C ILE A 35 -11.82 6.95 4.86
N ASP A 36 -12.42 7.01 6.05
CA ASP A 36 -13.37 8.06 6.41
C ASP A 36 -12.78 9.47 6.29
N ALA A 37 -11.55 9.64 6.77
CA ALA A 37 -10.84 10.92 6.71
C ALA A 37 -10.48 11.37 5.29
N ALA A 38 -10.25 10.42 4.37
CA ALA A 38 -9.96 10.69 2.96
C ALA A 38 -11.23 10.90 2.13
N GLY A 39 -12.36 10.40 2.60
CA GLY A 39 -13.64 10.44 1.87
C GLY A 39 -13.62 9.61 0.58
N THR A 40 -12.76 8.60 0.48
CA THR A 40 -12.57 7.79 -0.72
C THR A 40 -12.55 6.29 -0.39
N VAL A 41 -12.92 5.50 -1.39
CA VAL A 41 -12.82 4.04 -1.34
C VAL A 41 -11.50 3.61 -1.93
N VAL A 42 -10.79 2.77 -1.22
CA VAL A 42 -9.47 2.23 -1.61
C VAL A 42 -9.50 0.71 -1.71
N ASN A 43 -8.58 0.16 -2.48
CA ASN A 43 -8.29 -1.26 -2.43
C ASN A 43 -7.41 -1.53 -1.20
N VAL A 44 -7.79 -2.51 -0.40
CA VAL A 44 -7.05 -2.92 0.80
C VAL A 44 -6.52 -4.32 0.59
N ASN A 45 -5.21 -4.47 0.78
CA ASN A 45 -4.53 -5.76 0.77
C ASN A 45 -3.97 -5.99 2.18
N VAL A 46 -4.28 -7.12 2.76
CA VAL A 46 -3.76 -7.51 4.08
C VAL A 46 -2.76 -8.64 3.88
N ASP A 47 -1.51 -8.36 4.20
CA ASP A 47 -0.38 -9.27 4.01
C ASP A 47 0.02 -9.90 5.36
N PRO A 48 -0.22 -11.21 5.55
CA PRO A 48 0.22 -11.90 6.74
C PRO A 48 1.71 -12.28 6.75
N GLU A 49 2.47 -11.86 5.71
CA GLU A 49 3.90 -12.13 5.57
C GLU A 49 4.24 -13.62 5.70
N LEU A 50 3.52 -14.46 4.96
CA LEU A 50 3.76 -15.90 4.93
C LEU A 50 5.04 -16.19 4.14
N GLU A 51 6.15 -16.45 4.82
CA GLU A 51 7.48 -16.62 4.20
C GLU A 51 7.63 -17.93 3.40
N ASP A 52 6.84 -18.97 3.64
CA ASP A 52 6.85 -20.21 2.85
C ASP A 52 5.55 -21.00 2.99
N GLU A 53 5.14 -21.69 1.90
CA GLU A 53 3.96 -22.56 1.87
C GLU A 53 3.99 -23.72 2.87
N ASP A 54 5.14 -23.99 3.47
CA ASP A 54 5.39 -25.12 4.39
C ASP A 54 5.41 -24.70 5.88
N GLU A 55 5.47 -23.42 6.20
CA GLU A 55 5.39 -23.00 7.59
C GLU A 55 3.93 -22.99 8.05
N GLN A 56 3.66 -23.86 9.00
CA GLN A 56 2.40 -23.89 9.73
C GLN A 56 2.22 -22.50 10.34
N GLY A 57 1.23 -21.74 9.81
CA GLY A 57 0.97 -20.35 10.15
C GLY A 57 0.57 -20.11 11.61
N ASP A 58 1.28 -20.74 12.54
CA ASP A 58 1.09 -20.57 13.98
C ASP A 58 1.64 -19.24 14.51
N ASP A 59 2.46 -18.53 13.71
CA ASP A 59 3.09 -17.27 14.12
C ASP A 59 2.43 -16.01 13.52
N VAL A 60 1.38 -16.15 12.71
CA VAL A 60 0.68 -14.97 12.17
C VAL A 60 -0.15 -14.30 13.25
N ASP A 61 0.19 -13.06 13.59
CA ASP A 61 -0.60 -12.25 14.50
C ASP A 61 -1.83 -11.65 13.81
N HIS A 62 -2.86 -12.46 13.66
CA HIS A 62 -4.13 -12.05 13.06
C HIS A 62 -4.79 -10.87 13.79
N ASP A 63 -4.61 -10.76 15.11
CA ASP A 63 -5.16 -9.67 15.90
C ASP A 63 -4.45 -8.35 15.61
N ALA A 64 -3.13 -8.39 15.44
CA ALA A 64 -2.34 -7.22 15.01
C ALA A 64 -2.74 -6.74 13.61
N LEU A 65 -2.90 -7.67 12.66
CA LEU A 65 -3.36 -7.35 11.29
C LEU A 65 -4.74 -6.70 11.28
N ILE A 66 -5.71 -7.28 11.98
CA ILE A 66 -7.07 -6.71 12.09
C ILE A 66 -7.03 -5.32 12.75
N ALA A 67 -6.23 -5.15 13.80
CA ALA A 67 -6.06 -3.88 14.47
C ALA A 67 -5.42 -2.82 13.53
N ALA A 68 -4.44 -3.21 12.74
CA ALA A 68 -3.80 -2.34 11.75
C ALA A 68 -4.78 -1.90 10.64
N VAL A 69 -5.57 -2.82 10.10
CA VAL A 69 -6.65 -2.50 9.14
C VAL A 69 -7.64 -1.51 9.76
N SER A 70 -8.13 -1.79 10.94
CA SER A 70 -9.07 -0.92 11.64
C SER A 70 -8.48 0.47 11.88
N ARG A 71 -7.22 0.54 12.26
CA ARG A 71 -6.51 1.79 12.57
C ARG A 71 -6.40 2.70 11.34
N ILE A 72 -5.98 2.16 10.20
CA ILE A 72 -5.86 2.97 8.98
C ILE A 72 -7.21 3.39 8.42
N LEU A 73 -8.22 2.52 8.44
CA LEU A 73 -9.55 2.85 7.92
C LEU A 73 -10.27 3.89 8.79
N SER A 74 -10.05 3.85 10.11
CA SER A 74 -10.64 4.79 11.08
C SER A 74 -9.72 5.95 11.47
N VAL A 75 -8.67 6.20 10.69
CA VAL A 75 -7.77 7.33 10.94
C VAL A 75 -8.54 8.64 11.03
N GLY A 76 -8.25 9.45 12.05
CA GLY A 76 -8.91 10.74 12.25
C GLY A 76 -8.45 11.79 11.24
N GLU A 77 -9.31 12.76 10.95
CA GLU A 77 -9.03 13.84 9.99
C GLU A 77 -7.72 14.60 10.29
N SER A 78 -7.42 14.84 11.56
CA SER A 78 -6.18 15.53 11.96
C SER A 78 -4.94 14.72 11.62
N ARG A 79 -4.99 13.40 11.84
CA ARG A 79 -3.87 12.51 11.54
C ARG A 79 -3.73 12.34 10.02
N TRP A 80 -4.83 12.13 9.33
CA TRP A 80 -4.83 12.05 7.88
C TRP A 80 -4.21 13.30 7.24
N ARG A 81 -4.61 14.48 7.72
CA ARG A 81 -4.05 15.76 7.24
C ARG A 81 -2.55 15.86 7.52
N ALA A 82 -2.09 15.40 8.69
CA ALA A 82 -0.66 15.38 9.02
C ALA A 82 0.12 14.47 8.06
N ILE A 83 -0.40 13.29 7.71
CA ILE A 83 0.19 12.39 6.71
C ILE A 83 0.31 13.11 5.36
N ILE A 84 -0.77 13.72 4.89
CA ILE A 84 -0.78 14.45 3.60
C ILE A 84 0.21 15.62 3.61
N ASP A 85 0.29 16.38 4.71
CA ASP A 85 1.23 17.50 4.85
C ASP A 85 2.70 17.03 4.80
N GLU A 86 3.00 15.92 5.47
CA GLU A 86 4.34 15.34 5.53
C GLU A 86 4.76 14.77 4.16
N VAL A 87 3.87 14.03 3.51
CA VAL A 87 4.10 13.51 2.15
C VAL A 87 4.38 14.64 1.16
N ALA A 88 3.58 15.71 1.21
CA ALA A 88 3.79 16.86 0.33
C ALA A 88 5.13 17.56 0.61
N ALA A 89 5.53 17.70 1.88
CA ALA A 89 6.79 18.31 2.26
C ALA A 89 7.99 17.48 1.79
N ASP A 90 7.95 16.17 1.96
CA ASP A 90 9.02 15.27 1.51
C ASP A 90 9.21 15.29 -0.01
N ILE A 91 8.11 15.37 -0.76
CA ILE A 91 8.15 15.48 -2.22
C ILE A 91 8.68 16.85 -2.65
N ASP A 92 8.21 17.94 -2.03
CA ASP A 92 8.67 19.29 -2.31
C ASP A 92 10.21 19.43 -2.07
N ASP A 93 10.71 18.85 -0.99
CA ASP A 93 12.14 18.80 -0.68
C ASP A 93 12.96 18.00 -1.71
N ALA A 94 12.37 16.92 -2.25
CA ALA A 94 13.03 16.06 -3.24
C ALA A 94 13.08 16.67 -4.65
N VAL A 95 12.11 17.55 -4.99
CA VAL A 95 11.99 18.17 -6.32
C VAL A 95 12.45 19.63 -6.37
N ASP A 96 13.19 20.10 -5.38
CA ASP A 96 13.58 21.49 -5.10
C ASP A 96 14.21 22.29 -6.28
N ASP A 97 14.46 21.67 -7.43
CA ASP A 97 15.08 22.31 -8.61
C ASP A 97 14.30 22.08 -9.93
N GLU A 98 13.16 21.44 -9.92
CA GLU A 98 12.38 21.23 -11.15
C GLU A 98 11.20 22.19 -11.26
N PRO A 99 11.02 22.90 -12.41
CA PRO A 99 9.88 23.78 -12.59
C PRO A 99 8.58 22.99 -12.62
N VAL A 100 7.75 23.16 -11.60
CA VAL A 100 6.42 22.59 -11.53
C VAL A 100 5.55 23.18 -12.63
N VAL A 101 4.96 22.34 -13.48
CA VAL A 101 4.17 22.76 -14.64
C VAL A 101 2.86 23.43 -14.23
N GLU A 102 2.32 23.13 -13.06
CA GLU A 102 1.13 23.76 -12.49
C GLU A 102 1.35 24.10 -11.00
N GLN A 103 1.02 25.31 -10.63
CA GLN A 103 1.04 25.79 -9.24
C GLN A 103 -0.24 25.34 -8.49
N ILE A 104 -0.39 24.02 -8.35
CA ILE A 104 -1.44 23.45 -7.51
C ILE A 104 -0.77 22.89 -6.26
N ASP A 105 -1.39 23.06 -5.12
CA ASP A 105 -0.91 22.43 -3.89
C ASP A 105 -1.01 20.90 -4.05
N LEU A 106 0.11 20.20 -3.88
CA LEU A 106 0.16 18.74 -3.99
C LEU A 106 -0.85 18.06 -3.04
N ARG A 107 -1.12 18.68 -1.90
CA ARG A 107 -2.10 18.18 -0.93
C ARG A 107 -3.50 18.02 -1.52
N ASP A 108 -3.86 18.92 -2.43
CA ASP A 108 -5.18 18.91 -3.11
C ASP A 108 -5.23 17.92 -4.30
N ASP A 109 -4.07 17.46 -4.76
CA ASP A 109 -3.93 16.53 -5.89
C ASP A 109 -3.71 15.07 -5.46
N LEU A 110 -3.35 14.83 -4.19
CA LEU A 110 -3.11 13.49 -3.66
C LEU A 110 -4.42 12.71 -3.48
N GLU A 111 -4.57 11.65 -4.26
CA GLU A 111 -5.70 10.73 -4.21
C GLU A 111 -5.25 9.35 -3.75
N ALA A 112 -5.71 8.91 -2.59
CA ALA A 112 -5.42 7.56 -2.08
C ALA A 112 -6.14 6.52 -2.94
N THR A 113 -5.42 5.50 -3.40
CA THR A 113 -5.93 4.45 -4.31
C THR A 113 -5.88 3.06 -3.71
N SER A 114 -4.86 2.75 -2.94
CA SER A 114 -4.70 1.45 -2.31
C SER A 114 -3.92 1.51 -1.00
N VAL A 115 -4.14 0.50 -0.19
CA VAL A 115 -3.47 0.29 1.09
C VAL A 115 -3.00 -1.15 1.16
N VAL A 116 -1.76 -1.37 1.54
CA VAL A 116 -1.25 -2.68 1.96
C VAL A 116 -1.00 -2.64 3.45
N VAL A 117 -1.56 -3.59 4.18
CA VAL A 117 -1.47 -3.65 5.65
C VAL A 117 -0.63 -4.83 6.06
N PHE A 118 0.40 -4.55 6.83
CA PHE A 118 1.25 -5.50 7.54
C PHE A 118 0.95 -5.45 9.03
N ALA A 119 1.51 -6.34 9.81
CA ALA A 119 1.29 -6.37 11.25
C ALA A 119 1.80 -5.10 11.97
N ASP A 120 2.89 -4.52 11.50
CA ASP A 120 3.61 -3.40 12.09
C ASP A 120 3.80 -2.19 11.17
N ALA A 121 3.30 -2.27 9.94
CA ALA A 121 3.44 -1.20 8.96
C ALA A 121 2.23 -1.11 8.02
N VAL A 122 2.08 0.03 7.38
CA VAL A 122 1.07 0.26 6.34
C VAL A 122 1.74 0.95 5.15
N LEU A 123 1.47 0.47 3.95
CA LEU A 123 1.89 1.10 2.71
C LEU A 123 0.68 1.73 2.03
N LEU A 124 0.68 3.05 1.90
CA LEU A 124 -0.33 3.79 1.15
C LEU A 124 0.15 4.06 -0.27
N ALA A 125 -0.73 3.95 -1.24
CA ALA A 125 -0.47 4.40 -2.60
C ALA A 125 -1.39 5.56 -2.97
N PHE A 126 -0.78 6.63 -3.47
CA PHE A 126 -1.47 7.81 -3.97
C PHE A 126 -1.20 8.01 -5.46
N LEU A 127 -2.14 8.67 -6.12
CA LEU A 127 -1.95 9.31 -7.41
C LEU A 127 -2.00 10.82 -7.21
N ALA A 128 -1.28 11.56 -8.04
CA ALA A 128 -1.34 13.00 -8.14
C ALA A 128 -1.44 13.37 -9.64
N PRO A 129 -2.63 13.23 -10.23
CA PRO A 129 -2.80 13.25 -11.69
C PRO A 129 -2.46 14.57 -12.35
N LYS A 130 -2.43 15.67 -11.61
CA LYS A 130 -2.10 16.99 -12.15
C LYS A 130 -0.61 17.31 -12.09
N GLN A 131 0.06 16.94 -10.98
CA GLN A 131 1.49 17.20 -10.81
C GLN A 131 2.36 16.04 -11.27
N PHE A 132 1.93 14.82 -11.04
CA PHE A 132 2.66 13.59 -11.40
C PHE A 132 1.74 12.61 -12.15
N PRO A 133 1.28 12.96 -13.38
CA PRO A 133 0.28 12.18 -14.11
C PRO A 133 0.74 10.75 -14.45
N ASP A 134 2.04 10.56 -14.58
CA ASP A 134 2.65 9.27 -14.95
C ASP A 134 3.36 8.60 -13.78
N SER A 135 3.01 8.97 -12.54
CA SER A 135 3.69 8.46 -11.35
C SER A 135 2.71 8.01 -10.28
N ARG A 136 3.17 7.09 -9.44
CA ARG A 136 2.53 6.66 -8.22
C ARG A 136 3.39 7.07 -7.03
N ILE A 137 2.76 7.56 -6.00
CA ILE A 137 3.43 7.94 -4.76
C ILE A 137 3.16 6.84 -3.73
N LEU A 138 4.22 6.22 -3.22
CA LEU A 138 4.17 5.19 -2.19
C LEU A 138 4.62 5.80 -0.87
N VAL A 139 3.84 5.60 0.17
CA VAL A 139 4.08 6.13 1.51
C VAL A 139 4.07 5.00 2.51
N GLN A 140 5.19 4.79 3.17
CA GLN A 140 5.28 3.85 4.27
C GLN A 140 4.92 4.55 5.58
N LEU A 141 4.02 3.94 6.33
CA LEU A 141 3.65 4.36 7.69
C LEU A 141 4.06 3.28 8.68
N ASP A 142 4.49 3.69 9.85
CA ASP A 142 4.74 2.80 10.98
C ASP A 142 3.45 2.39 11.71
N GLU A 143 3.59 1.68 12.83
CA GLU A 143 2.47 1.21 13.66
C GLU A 143 1.64 2.35 14.27
N ASP A 144 2.20 3.55 14.44
CA ASP A 144 1.54 4.75 14.94
C ASP A 144 0.94 5.61 13.81
N LEU A 145 1.03 5.15 12.55
CA LEU A 145 0.65 5.87 11.34
C LEU A 145 1.49 7.14 11.12
N GLU A 146 2.75 7.13 11.54
CA GLU A 146 3.73 8.17 11.21
C GLU A 146 4.41 7.84 9.88
N VAL A 147 4.71 8.86 9.09
CA VAL A 147 5.39 8.67 7.80
C VAL A 147 6.84 8.25 8.05
N ASP A 148 7.20 7.07 7.57
CA ASP A 148 8.56 6.52 7.67
C ASP A 148 9.35 6.67 6.36
N GLY A 149 8.63 6.74 5.24
CA GLY A 149 9.25 6.98 3.95
C GLY A 149 8.25 7.30 2.84
N VAL A 150 8.71 8.08 1.88
CA VAL A 150 7.96 8.46 0.68
C VAL A 150 8.78 8.14 -0.56
N GLU A 151 8.17 7.51 -1.54
CA GLU A 151 8.80 7.17 -2.81
C GLU A 151 7.88 7.52 -3.97
N VAL A 152 8.40 8.20 -4.98
CA VAL A 152 7.70 8.48 -6.23
C VAL A 152 8.20 7.51 -7.29
N ARG A 153 7.30 6.73 -7.87
CA ARG A 153 7.59 5.77 -8.94
C ARG A 153 6.86 6.11 -10.21
N GLU A 154 7.56 6.11 -11.32
CA GLU A 154 6.93 6.25 -12.63
C GLU A 154 6.03 5.04 -12.91
N LEU A 155 4.83 5.32 -13.41
CA LEU A 155 3.94 4.32 -13.96
C LEU A 155 4.42 4.03 -15.38
N ASP A 156 5.22 2.99 -15.55
CA ASP A 156 5.55 2.50 -16.88
C ASP A 156 4.26 2.10 -17.61
N GLY A 157 3.98 2.77 -18.74
CA GLY A 157 2.73 2.69 -19.49
C GLY A 157 2.39 1.32 -20.08
N SER A 158 3.03 0.25 -19.66
CA SER A 158 2.88 -1.05 -20.27
C SER A 158 2.41 -2.18 -19.38
N GLU A 159 2.34 -2.04 -18.08
CA GLU A 159 1.71 -3.08 -17.25
C GLU A 159 1.29 -2.54 -15.89
N THR A 160 -0.01 -2.68 -15.57
CA THR A 160 -0.44 -2.74 -14.19
C THR A 160 0.06 -4.07 -13.63
N ILE A 161 1.32 -4.13 -13.27
CA ILE A 161 1.82 -5.27 -12.50
C ILE A 161 1.30 -5.06 -11.08
N ALA A 162 0.25 -5.77 -10.74
CA ALA A 162 -0.13 -5.94 -9.37
C ALA A 162 0.97 -6.78 -8.72
N PHE A 163 1.85 -6.14 -7.96
CA PHE A 163 2.78 -6.87 -7.10
C PHE A 163 1.99 -7.35 -5.90
N ASP A 164 1.85 -8.64 -5.80
CA ASP A 164 1.11 -9.28 -4.71
C ASP A 164 1.90 -9.30 -3.39
N THR A 165 3.22 -9.07 -3.45
CA THR A 165 4.09 -8.98 -2.27
C THR A 165 5.25 -8.02 -2.47
N LEU A 166 5.82 -7.52 -1.36
CA LEU A 166 7.06 -6.74 -1.38
C LEU A 166 8.23 -7.54 -1.97
N ASP A 167 8.22 -8.86 -1.79
CA ASP A 167 9.21 -9.79 -2.32
C ASP A 167 9.14 -9.89 -3.86
N ASP A 168 7.93 -9.95 -4.43
CA ASP A 168 7.73 -9.89 -5.88
C ASP A 168 8.23 -8.58 -6.48
N LEU A 169 8.09 -7.48 -5.74
CA LEU A 169 8.64 -6.19 -6.11
C LEU A 169 10.17 -6.21 -6.11
N LEU A 170 10.78 -6.78 -5.07
CA LEU A 170 12.23 -6.89 -4.94
C LEU A 170 12.82 -7.86 -5.97
N ASP A 171 12.17 -8.96 -6.26
CA ASP A 171 12.58 -9.91 -7.30
C ASP A 171 12.50 -9.29 -8.71
N HIS A 172 11.50 -8.46 -8.96
CA HIS A 172 11.38 -7.76 -10.23
C HIS A 172 12.48 -6.70 -10.43
N ILE A 173 12.90 -6.04 -9.36
CA ILE A 173 14.00 -5.06 -9.38
C ILE A 173 15.38 -5.74 -9.41
N SER A 174 15.50 -6.92 -8.80
CA SER A 174 16.75 -7.68 -8.68
C SER A 174 16.91 -8.76 -9.75
N GLY A 175 15.93 -8.93 -10.63
CA GLY A 175 15.96 -9.89 -11.72
C GLY A 175 17.20 -9.69 -12.59
N PRO A 176 17.89 -10.78 -12.98
CA PRO A 176 19.08 -10.66 -13.78
C PRO A 176 18.76 -10.00 -15.11
N ASP A 177 19.49 -8.96 -15.39
CA ASP A 177 19.59 -8.38 -16.72
C ASP A 177 20.17 -9.46 -17.65
N GLU A 178 19.31 -10.40 -18.06
CA GLU A 178 19.69 -11.43 -19.02
C GLU A 178 19.61 -10.87 -20.43
N SER A 179 20.45 -9.87 -20.65
CA SER A 179 20.85 -9.51 -21.99
C SER A 179 21.87 -10.52 -22.52
N ALA A 180 21.46 -11.76 -22.67
CA ALA A 180 22.18 -12.69 -23.50
C ALA A 180 21.77 -12.42 -24.94
N ALA A 181 22.44 -11.53 -25.59
CA ALA A 181 22.44 -11.50 -27.03
C ALA A 181 23.32 -12.66 -27.53
N PRO A 182 22.78 -13.70 -28.10
CA PRO A 182 23.59 -14.66 -28.84
C PRO A 182 24.07 -13.97 -30.13
N ALA A 183 25.34 -14.03 -30.32
CA ALA A 183 25.94 -13.64 -31.60
C ALA A 183 25.46 -14.57 -32.72
#